data_c862946f4f0c053d2965c7d956c8cbe2
#
_entry.id   c862946f4f0c053d2965c7d956c8cbe2
#
_cell.length_a   1.000
_cell.length_b   1.000
_cell.length_c   1.000
_cell.angle_alpha   90.00
_cell.angle_beta   90.00
_cell.angle_gamma   90.00
#
_symmetry.space_group_name_H-M   'P 1'
#
loop_
_entity.id
_entity.type
_entity.pdbx_description
1 polymer ?
#
loop_
_entity_poly.entity_id
_entity_poly.type
_entity_poly.pdbx_seq_one_letter_code
_entity_poly.pdbx_strand_id
1 'polypeptide(L)'
;NAYALDIFTRKPYLTMTPRDRASSSARSQLGQRSLELPTVLVTNQNSLSDAEDFTEGYRTLKLGKVVGEPTAGWIIYTGGVELIDGSMLRQPFIKITANDGTDMELHPRPVDVQVDRPVGESYTGKDAQLDAAVKTLLSSLSIAPGHARFP
;
A
#
# COMPACT_ATOMS: atom_id res chain seq x y z
N ASN A 1 -1.47 2.02 9.43
CA ASN A 1 -1.63 2.57 8.07
C ASN A 1 -0.93 3.92 7.94
N ALA A 2 -1.35 4.96 8.68
CA ALA A 2 -0.86 6.32 8.55
C ALA A 2 0.66 6.43 8.67
N TYR A 3 1.30 5.77 9.62
CA TYR A 3 2.75 5.79 9.77
C TYR A 3 3.49 5.18 8.57
N ALA A 4 2.95 4.11 7.99
CA ALA A 4 3.55 3.50 6.81
C ALA A 4 3.39 4.42 5.60
N LEU A 5 2.21 4.95 5.34
CA LEU A 5 1.96 5.92 4.27
C LEU A 5 2.82 7.18 4.41
N ASP A 6 3.04 7.66 5.64
CA ASP A 6 3.94 8.79 5.89
C ASP A 6 5.38 8.53 5.39
N ILE A 7 5.88 7.31 5.58
CA ILE A 7 7.22 6.93 5.09
C ILE A 7 7.31 7.01 3.56
N PHE A 8 6.27 6.64 2.85
CA PHE A 8 6.20 6.72 1.38
C PHE A 8 6.08 8.14 0.86
N THR A 9 5.50 9.06 1.65
CA THR A 9 5.22 10.43 1.21
C THR A 9 6.32 11.43 1.56
N ARG A 10 7.35 11.05 2.30
CA ARG A 10 8.45 11.92 2.69
C ARG A 10 9.26 12.37 1.49
N LYS A 11 9.29 13.67 1.26
CA LYS A 11 9.96 14.26 0.11
C LYS A 11 11.28 14.93 0.52
N PRO A 12 12.35 14.80 -0.28
CA PRO A 12 13.57 15.56 -0.08
C PRO A 12 13.31 17.05 -0.38
N TYR A 13 13.92 17.95 0.40
CA TYR A 13 13.84 19.40 0.17
C TYR A 13 15.22 20.04 -0.01
N LEU A 14 16.30 19.35 0.33
CA LEU A 14 17.66 19.73 0.02
C LEU A 14 18.60 18.51 0.01
N THR A 15 19.77 18.70 -0.58
CA THR A 15 20.86 17.71 -0.58
C THR A 15 21.99 18.18 0.31
N MET A 16 22.42 17.33 1.21
CA MET A 16 23.58 17.54 2.09
C MET A 16 24.77 16.73 1.56
N THR A 17 25.86 17.40 1.24
CA THR A 17 27.08 16.74 0.74
C THR A 17 28.22 16.97 1.71
N PRO A 18 28.53 16.00 2.59
CA PRO A 18 29.72 16.04 3.42
C PRO A 18 30.98 15.96 2.55
N ARG A 19 32.11 16.51 3.02
CA ARG A 19 33.34 16.62 2.23
C ARG A 19 33.84 15.27 1.67
N ASP A 20 33.78 14.22 2.47
CA ASP A 20 34.40 12.91 2.13
C ASP A 20 33.39 11.77 2.17
N ARG A 21 32.12 12.04 1.91
CA ARG A 21 31.05 11.04 1.94
C ARG A 21 30.03 11.27 0.83
N ALA A 22 29.25 10.24 0.54
CA ALA A 22 28.14 10.34 -0.39
C ALA A 22 27.10 11.36 0.09
N SER A 23 26.50 12.05 -0.85
CA SER A 23 25.40 12.99 -0.59
C SER A 23 24.18 12.27 -0.02
N SER A 24 23.45 12.95 0.84
CA SER A 24 22.16 12.50 1.39
C SER A 24 21.11 13.57 1.30
N SER A 25 19.84 13.17 1.31
CA SER A 25 18.72 14.10 1.24
C SER A 25 18.19 14.44 2.64
N ALA A 26 17.86 15.69 2.88
CA ALA A 26 17.01 16.08 4.01
C ALA A 26 15.53 16.06 3.58
N ARG A 27 14.64 15.64 4.48
CA ARG A 27 13.22 15.45 4.22
C ARG A 27 12.34 16.27 5.15
N SER A 28 11.16 16.62 4.67
CA SER A 28 10.22 17.50 5.38
C SER A 28 9.50 16.84 6.56
N GLN A 29 9.54 15.52 6.67
CA GLN A 29 8.85 14.76 7.72
C GLN A 29 9.81 14.38 8.88
N LEU A 30 9.24 13.85 9.96
CA LEU A 30 10.02 13.40 11.11
C LEU A 30 11.04 12.34 10.74
N GLY A 31 12.31 12.63 10.97
CA GLY A 31 13.44 11.77 10.68
C GLY A 31 13.77 11.64 9.20
N GLN A 32 14.87 10.96 8.90
CA GLN A 32 15.43 10.83 7.54
C GLN A 32 14.98 9.56 6.82
N ARG A 33 14.20 8.71 7.48
CA ARG A 33 13.71 7.45 6.87
C ARG A 33 12.59 7.74 5.89
N SER A 34 12.75 7.33 4.66
CA SER A 34 11.69 7.31 3.66
C SER A 34 11.97 6.23 2.63
N LEU A 35 10.95 5.81 1.93
CA LEU A 35 11.07 4.91 0.79
C LEU A 35 11.01 5.74 -0.48
N GLU A 36 12.18 6.01 -1.06
CA GLU A 36 12.30 6.86 -2.26
C GLU A 36 12.24 6.09 -3.57
N LEU A 37 12.39 4.78 -3.51
CA LEU A 37 12.34 3.93 -4.69
C LEU A 37 10.90 3.71 -5.13
N PRO A 38 10.65 3.54 -6.44
CA PRO A 38 9.35 3.15 -6.95
C PRO A 38 8.86 1.86 -6.31
N THR A 39 7.57 1.79 -6.05
CA THR A 39 6.92 0.64 -5.43
C THR A 39 5.71 0.19 -6.21
N VAL A 40 5.31 -1.05 -6.00
CA VAL A 40 4.04 -1.63 -6.43
C VAL A 40 3.39 -2.28 -5.22
N LEU A 41 2.11 -2.06 -5.03
CA LEU A 41 1.32 -2.72 -4.00
C LEU A 41 0.66 -3.95 -4.59
N VAL A 42 0.73 -5.07 -3.87
CA VAL A 42 0.01 -6.30 -4.24
C VAL A 42 -1.15 -6.51 -3.28
N THR A 43 -2.34 -6.72 -3.84
CA THR A 43 -3.57 -7.00 -3.08
C THR A 43 -4.29 -8.23 -3.60
N ASN A 44 -5.16 -8.77 -2.79
CA ASN A 44 -6.10 -9.82 -3.18
C ASN A 44 -7.37 -9.76 -2.31
N GLN A 45 -8.30 -10.67 -2.56
CA GLN A 45 -9.58 -10.78 -1.85
C GLN A 45 -9.45 -11.02 -0.33
N ASN A 46 -8.25 -11.31 0.18
CA ASN A 46 -7.98 -11.41 1.62
C ASN A 46 -7.37 -10.12 2.22
N SER A 47 -7.17 -9.10 1.39
CA SER A 47 -6.77 -7.77 1.84
C SER A 47 -7.99 -7.05 2.37
N LEU A 48 -8.16 -7.01 3.71
CA LEU A 48 -9.34 -6.45 4.35
C LEU A 48 -8.98 -5.43 5.45
N SER A 49 -9.94 -4.60 5.84
CA SER A 49 -9.84 -3.64 6.95
C SER A 49 -8.63 -2.70 6.77
N ASP A 50 -7.66 -2.73 7.66
CA ASP A 50 -6.42 -1.93 7.59
C ASP A 50 -5.69 -2.04 6.24
N ALA A 51 -5.77 -3.17 5.56
CA ALA A 51 -5.20 -3.33 4.23
C ALA A 51 -5.96 -2.52 3.18
N GLU A 52 -7.27 -2.31 3.36
CA GLU A 52 -8.08 -1.46 2.47
C GLU A 52 -7.82 0.02 2.70
N ASP A 53 -7.66 0.45 3.97
CA ASP A 53 -7.22 1.79 4.31
C ASP A 53 -5.86 2.10 3.67
N PHE A 54 -4.93 1.16 3.79
CA PHE A 54 -3.61 1.31 3.19
C PHE A 54 -3.69 1.38 1.66
N THR A 55 -4.49 0.50 1.04
CA THR A 55 -4.68 0.46 -0.41
C THR A 55 -5.29 1.76 -0.93
N GLU A 56 -6.32 2.28 -0.26
CA GLU A 56 -6.93 3.56 -0.63
C GLU A 56 -5.96 4.72 -0.47
N GLY A 57 -5.23 4.78 0.65
CA GLY A 57 -4.19 5.78 0.87
C GLY A 57 -3.08 5.71 -0.18
N TYR A 58 -2.61 4.51 -0.52
CA TYR A 58 -1.60 4.29 -1.55
C TYR A 58 -2.04 4.80 -2.93
N ARG A 59 -3.31 4.56 -3.30
CA ARG A 59 -3.91 5.04 -4.55
C ARG A 59 -4.10 6.55 -4.56
N THR A 60 -4.74 7.08 -3.52
CA THR A 60 -5.02 8.52 -3.38
C THR A 60 -3.76 9.37 -3.39
N LEU A 61 -2.70 8.89 -2.74
CA LEU A 61 -1.39 9.55 -2.68
C LEU A 61 -0.52 9.27 -3.92
N LYS A 62 -1.01 8.45 -4.87
CA LYS A 62 -0.33 8.10 -6.13
C LYS A 62 1.08 7.54 -5.92
N LEU A 63 1.24 6.65 -4.96
CA LEU A 63 2.54 6.09 -4.57
C LEU A 63 3.07 5.05 -5.54
N GLY A 64 2.19 4.43 -6.35
CA GLY A 64 2.53 3.44 -7.35
C GLY A 64 1.29 2.72 -7.88
N LYS A 65 1.51 1.64 -8.59
CA LYS A 65 0.44 0.79 -9.13
C LYS A 65 0.01 -0.26 -8.10
N VAL A 66 -1.26 -0.65 -8.16
CA VAL A 66 -1.83 -1.77 -7.41
C VAL A 66 -2.03 -2.95 -8.38
N VAL A 67 -1.49 -4.11 -8.03
CA VAL A 67 -1.49 -5.32 -8.86
C VAL A 67 -2.12 -6.47 -8.08
N GLY A 68 -2.80 -7.37 -8.75
CA GLY A 68 -3.42 -8.56 -8.16
C GLY A 68 -4.93 -8.56 -8.28
N GLU A 69 -5.65 -8.82 -7.21
CA GLU A 69 -7.11 -8.83 -7.16
C GLU A 69 -7.62 -7.69 -6.27
N PRO A 70 -8.86 -7.21 -6.50
CA PRO A 70 -9.49 -6.25 -5.60
C PRO A 70 -9.49 -6.72 -4.16
N THR A 71 -9.54 -5.78 -3.22
CA THR A 71 -9.62 -6.06 -1.78
C THR A 71 -10.95 -6.69 -1.40
N ALA A 72 -11.12 -7.05 -0.13
CA ALA A 72 -12.32 -7.76 0.35
C ALA A 72 -13.60 -6.90 0.37
N GLY A 73 -13.48 -5.58 0.57
CA GLY A 73 -14.63 -4.70 0.81
C GLY A 73 -15.17 -4.78 2.24
N TRP A 74 -14.33 -5.09 3.22
CA TRP A 74 -14.69 -5.25 4.64
C TRP A 74 -13.88 -4.29 5.51
N ILE A 75 -14.30 -3.05 5.56
CA ILE A 75 -13.50 -1.98 6.15
C ILE A 75 -14.12 -1.32 7.37
N ILE A 76 -15.41 -1.51 7.64
CA ILE A 76 -16.07 -0.83 8.75
C ILE A 76 -15.36 -1.12 10.07
N TYR A 77 -15.03 -0.09 10.84
CA TYR A 77 -14.37 -0.29 12.12
C TYR A 77 -15.37 -0.75 13.17
N THR A 78 -14.94 -1.68 13.99
CA THR A 78 -15.79 -2.32 14.98
C THR A 78 -15.29 -2.07 16.40
N GLY A 79 -16.22 -1.90 17.34
CA GLY A 79 -15.97 -1.89 18.77
C GLY A 79 -16.55 -3.14 19.45
N GLY A 80 -16.15 -3.39 20.69
CA GLY A 80 -16.72 -4.44 21.54
C GLY A 80 -17.60 -3.87 22.64
N VAL A 81 -18.74 -4.50 22.88
CA VAL A 81 -19.62 -4.22 24.03
C VAL A 81 -19.67 -5.48 24.88
N GLU A 82 -19.32 -5.37 26.15
CA GLU A 82 -19.45 -6.47 27.11
C GLU A 82 -20.93 -6.68 27.48
N LEU A 83 -21.40 -7.92 27.39
CA LEU A 83 -22.74 -8.31 27.72
C LEU A 83 -22.82 -8.73 29.20
N ILE A 84 -24.03 -8.87 29.70
CA ILE A 84 -24.31 -9.18 31.15
C ILE A 84 -23.70 -10.51 31.60
N ASP A 85 -23.45 -11.41 30.67
CA ASP A 85 -22.84 -12.73 30.92
C ASP A 85 -21.30 -12.72 30.77
N GLY A 86 -20.69 -11.53 30.54
CA GLY A 86 -19.26 -11.36 30.32
C GLY A 86 -18.80 -11.66 28.90
N SER A 87 -19.69 -12.05 28.01
CA SER A 87 -19.35 -12.21 26.59
C SER A 87 -19.21 -10.85 25.89
N MET A 88 -18.53 -10.84 24.74
CA MET A 88 -18.32 -9.61 23.96
C MET A 88 -19.14 -9.62 22.67
N LEU A 89 -19.98 -8.61 22.49
CA LEU A 89 -20.65 -8.35 21.23
C LEU A 89 -19.84 -7.37 20.40
N ARG A 90 -19.39 -7.80 19.23
CA ARG A 90 -18.70 -6.95 18.27
C ARG A 90 -19.73 -6.20 17.41
N GLN A 91 -19.59 -4.88 17.36
CA GLN A 91 -20.52 -4.02 16.63
C GLN A 91 -19.78 -3.08 15.66
N PRO A 92 -20.38 -2.71 14.52
CA PRO A 92 -19.86 -1.66 13.64
C PRO A 92 -19.89 -0.33 14.40
N PHE A 93 -18.82 0.44 14.26
CA PHE A 93 -18.60 1.64 15.08
C PHE A 93 -18.22 2.88 14.25
N ILE A 94 -17.34 2.74 13.24
CA ILE A 94 -16.91 3.84 12.38
C ILE A 94 -17.11 3.43 10.93
N LYS A 95 -17.88 4.24 10.22
CA LYS A 95 -18.00 4.16 8.77
C LYS A 95 -16.78 4.81 8.12
N ILE A 96 -16.22 4.16 7.11
CA ILE A 96 -15.07 4.66 6.35
C ILE A 96 -15.56 5.10 4.96
N THR A 97 -15.16 6.31 4.57
CA THR A 97 -15.50 6.91 3.28
C THR A 97 -14.21 7.43 2.63
N ALA A 98 -14.01 7.12 1.36
CA ALA A 98 -12.90 7.65 0.58
C ALA A 98 -13.05 9.17 0.36
N ASN A 99 -11.98 9.86 -0.03
CA ASN A 99 -11.98 11.31 -0.21
C ASN A 99 -12.94 11.80 -1.32
N ASP A 100 -13.29 10.93 -2.26
CA ASP A 100 -14.27 11.20 -3.31
C ASP A 100 -15.73 11.03 -2.86
N GLY A 101 -15.95 10.65 -1.59
CA GLY A 101 -17.25 10.40 -1.00
C GLY A 101 -17.76 8.96 -1.16
N THR A 102 -16.99 8.08 -1.79
CA THR A 102 -17.37 6.67 -1.94
C THR A 102 -17.37 5.97 -0.59
N ASP A 103 -18.46 5.28 -0.26
CA ASP A 103 -18.53 4.36 0.86
C ASP A 103 -17.62 3.18 0.59
N MET A 104 -16.72 2.87 1.51
CA MET A 104 -15.74 1.81 1.29
C MET A 104 -16.23 0.44 1.75
N GLU A 105 -17.21 0.35 2.67
CA GLU A 105 -17.79 -0.93 3.05
C GLU A 105 -18.57 -1.55 1.89
N LEU A 106 -18.38 -2.82 1.63
CA LEU A 106 -18.90 -3.57 0.47
C LEU A 106 -18.43 -3.06 -0.91
N HIS A 107 -17.45 -2.17 -0.94
CA HIS A 107 -16.86 -1.65 -2.16
C HIS A 107 -15.35 -1.94 -2.18
N PRO A 108 -14.93 -3.12 -2.67
CA PRO A 108 -13.52 -3.49 -2.78
C PRO A 108 -12.68 -2.43 -3.49
N ARG A 109 -11.47 -2.17 -3.00
CA ARG A 109 -10.55 -1.26 -3.69
C ARG A 109 -10.03 -1.91 -4.96
N PRO A 110 -10.16 -1.22 -6.10
CA PRO A 110 -9.78 -1.78 -7.38
C PRO A 110 -8.25 -1.84 -7.55
N VAL A 111 -7.81 -2.71 -8.44
CA VAL A 111 -6.41 -2.81 -8.88
C VAL A 111 -6.19 -2.12 -10.22
N ASP A 112 -4.94 -1.71 -10.48
CA ASP A 112 -4.55 -1.16 -11.78
C ASP A 112 -4.21 -2.27 -12.80
N VAL A 113 -3.74 -3.41 -12.29
CA VAL A 113 -3.40 -4.59 -13.10
C VAL A 113 -4.03 -5.82 -12.45
N GLN A 114 -5.08 -6.32 -13.08
CA GLN A 114 -5.79 -7.52 -12.61
C GLN A 114 -4.95 -8.77 -12.88
N VAL A 115 -4.70 -9.55 -11.84
CA VAL A 115 -4.00 -10.84 -11.92
C VAL A 115 -4.61 -11.79 -10.90
N ASP A 116 -5.32 -12.77 -11.40
CA ASP A 116 -5.92 -13.81 -10.57
C ASP A 116 -4.85 -14.81 -10.10
N ARG A 117 -5.04 -15.38 -8.94
CA ARG A 117 -4.18 -16.42 -8.42
C ARG A 117 -4.76 -17.80 -8.77
N PRO A 118 -4.09 -18.59 -9.63
CA PRO A 118 -4.58 -19.92 -9.98
C PRO A 118 -4.69 -20.86 -8.77
N VAL A 119 -5.72 -21.69 -8.78
CA VAL A 119 -5.90 -22.72 -7.74
C VAL A 119 -4.70 -23.64 -7.70
N GLY A 120 -4.15 -23.88 -6.52
CA GLY A 120 -3.00 -24.76 -6.32
C GLY A 120 -1.63 -24.13 -6.61
N GLU A 121 -1.55 -22.89 -7.05
CA GLU A 121 -0.29 -22.20 -7.35
C GLU A 121 0.68 -22.22 -6.16
N SER A 122 0.16 -22.05 -4.92
CA SER A 122 0.97 -22.06 -3.69
C SER A 122 1.79 -23.35 -3.50
N TYR A 123 1.35 -24.45 -4.08
CA TYR A 123 2.04 -25.74 -3.98
C TYR A 123 3.12 -25.93 -5.05
N THR A 124 3.20 -25.04 -6.02
CA THR A 124 4.14 -25.15 -7.16
C THR A 124 5.37 -24.25 -7.01
N GLY A 125 5.40 -23.41 -5.98
CA GLY A 125 6.45 -22.39 -5.79
C GLY A 125 6.38 -21.23 -6.79
N LYS A 126 5.26 -21.11 -7.53
CA LYS A 126 4.97 -19.97 -8.44
C LYS A 126 4.14 -18.93 -7.72
N ASP A 127 4.22 -17.68 -8.17
CA ASP A 127 3.41 -16.57 -7.70
C ASP A 127 3.16 -15.59 -8.86
N ALA A 128 2.02 -15.80 -9.55
CA ALA A 128 1.66 -14.98 -10.72
C ALA A 128 1.45 -13.51 -10.36
N GLN A 129 0.94 -13.21 -9.17
CA GLN A 129 0.73 -11.84 -8.70
C GLN A 129 2.07 -11.14 -8.43
N LEU A 130 3.01 -11.83 -7.77
CA LEU A 130 4.36 -11.29 -7.54
C LEU A 130 5.11 -11.09 -8.86
N ASP A 131 5.05 -12.05 -9.78
CA ASP A 131 5.68 -11.95 -11.10
C ASP A 131 5.14 -10.75 -11.89
N ALA A 132 3.83 -10.54 -11.87
CA ALA A 132 3.20 -9.39 -12.51
C ALA A 132 3.57 -8.06 -11.83
N ALA A 133 3.68 -8.04 -10.51
CA ALA A 133 4.11 -6.87 -9.75
C ALA A 133 5.55 -6.48 -10.09
N VAL A 134 6.46 -7.45 -10.11
CA VAL A 134 7.87 -7.24 -10.52
C VAL A 134 7.95 -6.72 -11.94
N LYS A 135 7.21 -7.32 -12.88
CA LYS A 135 7.16 -6.86 -14.28
C LYS A 135 6.64 -5.42 -14.40
N THR A 136 5.59 -5.09 -13.65
CA THR A 136 5.00 -3.74 -13.61
C THR A 136 6.00 -2.73 -13.08
N LEU A 137 6.70 -3.07 -12.00
CA LEU A 137 7.73 -2.22 -11.39
C LEU A 137 8.89 -1.98 -12.36
N LEU A 138 9.43 -3.04 -12.96
CA LEU A 138 10.54 -2.93 -13.92
C LEU A 138 10.16 -2.09 -15.13
N SER A 139 8.92 -2.21 -15.61
CA SER A 139 8.43 -1.38 -16.72
C SER A 139 8.39 0.10 -16.35
N SER A 140 8.04 0.44 -15.12
CA SER A 140 8.03 1.84 -14.65
C SER A 140 9.43 2.43 -14.52
N LEU A 141 10.42 1.62 -14.16
CA LEU A 141 11.83 2.03 -14.08
C LEU A 141 12.45 2.28 -15.47
N SER A 142 12.03 1.53 -16.48
CA SER A 142 12.53 1.67 -17.86
C SER A 142 12.05 2.95 -18.57
N ILE A 143 10.96 3.53 -18.09
CA ILE A 143 10.36 4.76 -18.64
C ILE A 143 10.96 6.04 -18.02
N ALA A 144 11.62 5.94 -16.86
CA ALA A 144 12.22 7.09 -16.20
C ALA A 144 13.58 7.45 -16.85
N PRO A 145 13.67 8.56 -17.60
CA PRO A 145 14.96 8.98 -18.15
C PRO A 145 15.86 9.46 -17.02
N GLY A 146 16.92 8.75 -16.75
CA GLY A 146 18.07 9.28 -16.03
C GLY A 146 18.26 8.90 -14.57
N HIS A 147 17.68 7.84 -14.05
CA HIS A 147 18.08 7.32 -12.74
C HIS A 147 19.12 6.22 -12.89
N ALA A 148 20.29 6.67 -12.53
CA ALA A 148 21.58 6.00 -12.56
C ALA A 148 21.59 4.66 -11.84
N ARG A 149 22.31 3.79 -12.47
CA ARG A 149 23.14 2.70 -11.96
C ARG A 149 23.28 2.68 -10.44
N PHE A 150 22.76 1.62 -9.86
CA PHE A 150 23.16 1.20 -8.52
C PHE A 150 24.68 0.91 -8.53
N PRO A 151 25.39 1.34 -7.50
CA PRO A 151 26.79 0.94 -7.32
C PRO A 151 26.92 -0.55 -7.04
#